data_88c9e974aced5cc5677c0407d2fe4fa4
#
_entry.id   88c9e974aced5cc5677c0407d2fe4fa4
#
_cell.length_a   1.000
_cell.length_b   1.000
_cell.length_c   1.000
_cell.angle_alpha   90.00
_cell.angle_beta   90.00
_cell.angle_gamma   90.00
#
_symmetry.space_group_name_H-M   'P 1'
#
loop_
_entity.id
_entity.type
_entity.pdbx_description
1 polymer ?
#
loop_
_entity_poly.entity_id
_entity_poly.type
_entity_poly.pdbx_seq_one_letter_code
_entity_poly.pdbx_strand_id
1 'polypeptide(L)'
;MYRWTPEMIRYMRCASAYSDYHERLAKLLTPWLGPDSHICDAGCGLGGLAVALAPHVGQVTAVDIDRDALQVLEEKSLPNVIPLCGDIAKLPPETPYDAMVFCFFGGIEEVLELAAAQCRGDVFIISRNYDTHRFSPGSHPTGSYGFCHAKKTLEQRGIPFQARELEIEFGQPFCSWEDARRFFALYSREQDKTLITDEFLAGKLVKGKGDVPWYLPSLRKLGFIHLHVEDIL
;
A
#
# COMPACT_ATOMS: atom_id res chain seq x y z
N MET A 1 -14.62 -6.00 2.93
CA MET A 1 -13.92 -5.82 1.63
C MET A 1 -13.79 -4.34 1.36
N TYR A 2 -12.59 -3.83 1.10
CA TYR A 2 -12.35 -2.43 0.75
C TYR A 2 -12.83 -2.18 -0.69
N ARG A 3 -13.55 -1.10 -0.91
CA ARG A 3 -14.02 -0.70 -2.25
C ARG A 3 -13.54 0.71 -2.55
N TRP A 4 -12.96 0.89 -3.71
CA TRP A 4 -12.53 2.17 -4.20
C TRP A 4 -13.71 2.97 -4.76
N THR A 5 -13.96 4.15 -4.19
CA THR A 5 -14.88 5.11 -4.78
C THR A 5 -14.14 6.05 -5.75
N PRO A 6 -14.82 6.68 -6.71
CA PRO A 6 -14.18 7.65 -7.61
C PRO A 6 -13.44 8.77 -6.86
N GLU A 7 -13.96 9.18 -5.71
CA GLU A 7 -13.34 10.20 -4.89
C GLU A 7 -12.06 9.70 -4.20
N MET A 8 -12.05 8.47 -3.69
CA MET A 8 -10.85 7.83 -3.13
C MET A 8 -9.77 7.66 -4.19
N ILE A 9 -10.15 7.21 -5.41
CA ILE A 9 -9.25 7.09 -6.56
C ILE A 9 -8.60 8.44 -6.87
N ARG A 10 -9.42 9.51 -6.94
CA ARG A 10 -8.92 10.86 -7.19
C ARG A 10 -7.89 11.30 -6.15
N TYR A 11 -8.18 11.15 -4.86
CA TYR A 11 -7.25 11.52 -3.80
C TYR A 11 -5.95 10.72 -3.86
N MET A 12 -6.05 9.41 -4.06
CA MET A 12 -4.86 8.55 -4.15
C MET A 12 -4.00 8.91 -5.37
N ARG A 13 -4.61 9.18 -6.53
CA ARG A 13 -3.88 9.65 -7.74
C ARG A 13 -3.16 10.96 -7.47
N CYS A 14 -3.81 11.93 -6.82
CA CYS A 14 -3.21 13.21 -6.46
C CYS A 14 -2.03 13.03 -5.49
N ALA A 15 -2.17 12.19 -4.47
CA ALA A 15 -1.09 11.91 -3.52
C ALA A 15 0.10 11.22 -4.20
N SER A 16 -0.16 10.23 -5.06
CA SER A 16 0.87 9.50 -5.80
C SER A 16 1.62 10.41 -6.79
N ALA A 17 0.92 11.33 -7.46
CA ALA A 17 1.55 12.28 -8.38
C ALA A 17 2.40 13.35 -7.67
N TYR A 18 2.16 13.58 -6.38
CA TYR A 18 2.85 14.60 -5.58
C TYR A 18 4.02 14.04 -4.76
N SER A 19 4.27 12.73 -4.80
CA SER A 19 5.21 12.03 -3.93
C SER A 19 5.98 10.97 -4.70
N ASP A 20 7.21 10.69 -4.26
CA ASP A 20 8.06 9.57 -4.69
C ASP A 20 7.87 8.31 -3.83
N TYR A 21 6.73 8.19 -3.17
CA TYR A 21 6.45 7.14 -2.18
C TYR A 21 6.61 5.73 -2.76
N HIS A 22 5.98 5.47 -3.92
CA HIS A 22 6.01 4.15 -4.53
C HIS A 22 7.40 3.80 -5.08
N GLU A 23 8.13 4.77 -5.64
CA GLU A 23 9.51 4.61 -6.09
C GLU A 23 10.45 4.30 -4.92
N ARG A 24 10.24 4.94 -3.76
CA ARG A 24 10.99 4.62 -2.54
C ARG A 24 10.67 3.23 -2.02
N LEU A 25 9.42 2.80 -2.07
CA LEU A 25 9.05 1.43 -1.74
C LEU A 25 9.68 0.43 -2.71
N ALA A 26 9.60 0.66 -4.01
CA ALA A 26 10.21 -0.21 -5.01
C ALA A 26 11.72 -0.39 -4.78
N LYS A 27 12.45 0.69 -4.48
CA LYS A 27 13.88 0.65 -4.14
C LYS A 27 14.23 -0.23 -2.94
N LEU A 28 13.28 -0.49 -2.03
CA LEU A 28 13.51 -1.41 -0.91
C LEU A 28 13.53 -2.87 -1.38
N LEU A 29 12.81 -3.20 -2.43
CA LEU A 29 12.64 -4.56 -2.92
C LEU A 29 13.69 -4.93 -3.97
N THR A 30 14.13 -3.95 -4.78
CA THR A 30 15.04 -4.17 -5.90
C THR A 30 16.35 -4.91 -5.59
N PRO A 31 16.95 -4.86 -4.37
CA PRO A 31 18.15 -5.64 -4.07
C PRO A 31 17.97 -7.17 -4.17
N TRP A 32 16.75 -7.68 -4.09
CA TRP A 32 16.42 -9.11 -4.19
C TRP A 32 15.79 -9.50 -5.53
N LEU A 33 15.47 -8.52 -6.39
CA LEU A 33 14.77 -8.74 -7.66
C LEU A 33 15.74 -8.68 -8.83
N GLY A 34 15.58 -9.60 -9.78
CA GLY A 34 16.34 -9.60 -11.02
C GLY A 34 15.56 -9.02 -12.20
N PRO A 35 16.25 -8.61 -13.29
CA PRO A 35 15.61 -8.04 -14.47
C PRO A 35 14.66 -9.01 -15.19
N ASP A 36 14.80 -10.30 -14.97
CA ASP A 36 13.94 -11.35 -15.56
C ASP A 36 12.88 -11.86 -14.58
N SER A 37 12.84 -11.33 -13.33
CA SER A 37 11.92 -11.80 -12.30
C SER A 37 10.45 -11.56 -12.72
N HIS A 38 9.60 -12.56 -12.51
CA HIS A 38 8.15 -12.45 -12.56
C HIS A 38 7.61 -12.32 -11.13
N ILE A 39 7.09 -11.17 -10.79
CA ILE A 39 6.61 -10.86 -9.45
C ILE A 39 5.09 -10.66 -9.40
N CYS A 40 4.49 -10.87 -8.23
CA CYS A 40 3.10 -10.57 -7.96
C CYS A 40 2.98 -9.41 -6.95
N ASP A 41 2.26 -8.34 -7.32
CA ASP A 41 1.77 -7.30 -6.40
C ASP A 41 0.34 -7.67 -5.96
N ALA A 42 0.24 -8.29 -4.78
CA ALA A 42 -1.01 -8.83 -4.25
C ALA A 42 -1.83 -7.75 -3.53
N GLY A 43 -3.05 -7.50 -4.01
CA GLY A 43 -3.87 -6.39 -3.53
C GLY A 43 -3.32 -5.04 -3.96
N CYS A 44 -2.97 -4.92 -5.23
CA CYS A 44 -2.21 -3.78 -5.78
C CYS A 44 -2.97 -2.44 -5.75
N GLY A 45 -4.29 -2.43 -5.50
CA GLY A 45 -5.12 -1.24 -5.56
C GLY A 45 -5.00 -0.53 -6.91
N LEU A 46 -4.60 0.75 -6.89
CA LEU A 46 -4.39 1.53 -8.12
C LEU A 46 -3.07 1.21 -8.85
N GLY A 47 -2.31 0.22 -8.38
CA GLY A 47 -1.09 -0.26 -9.01
C GLY A 47 0.13 0.65 -8.86
N GLY A 48 0.14 1.58 -7.91
CA GLY A 48 1.26 2.51 -7.75
C GLY A 48 2.60 1.82 -7.51
N LEU A 49 2.63 0.76 -6.70
CA LEU A 49 3.84 -0.02 -6.47
C LEU A 49 4.20 -0.89 -7.67
N ALA A 50 3.21 -1.53 -8.32
CA ALA A 50 3.42 -2.29 -9.55
C ALA A 50 4.07 -1.44 -10.65
N VAL A 51 3.60 -0.20 -10.85
CA VAL A 51 4.20 0.76 -11.79
C VAL A 51 5.65 1.09 -11.44
N ALA A 52 5.93 1.31 -10.15
CA ALA A 52 7.28 1.64 -9.69
C ALA A 52 8.26 0.45 -9.77
N LEU A 53 7.76 -0.79 -9.67
CA LEU A 53 8.55 -2.02 -9.81
C LEU A 53 8.80 -2.41 -11.26
N ALA A 54 7.90 -2.06 -12.17
CA ALA A 54 7.97 -2.46 -13.59
C ALA A 54 9.33 -2.20 -14.29
N PRO A 55 10.05 -1.08 -14.04
CA PRO A 55 11.36 -0.84 -14.65
C PRO A 55 12.49 -1.77 -14.15
N HIS A 56 12.26 -2.52 -13.08
CA HIS A 56 13.29 -3.29 -12.36
C HIS A 56 13.16 -4.80 -12.53
N VAL A 57 12.07 -5.27 -13.17
CA VAL A 57 11.73 -6.69 -13.27
C VAL A 57 11.23 -7.04 -14.67
N GLY A 58 11.23 -8.33 -15.01
CA GLY A 58 10.71 -8.80 -16.29
C GLY A 58 9.21 -8.64 -16.40
N GLN A 59 8.47 -8.97 -15.36
CA GLN A 59 7.01 -8.90 -15.35
C GLN A 59 6.46 -8.64 -13.95
N VAL A 60 5.38 -7.86 -13.88
CA VAL A 60 4.56 -7.66 -12.68
C VAL A 60 3.14 -8.13 -12.96
N THR A 61 2.66 -9.15 -12.26
CA THR A 61 1.23 -9.47 -12.19
C THR A 61 0.63 -8.69 -11.02
N ALA A 62 -0.23 -7.73 -11.31
CA ALA A 62 -0.86 -6.85 -10.33
C ALA A 62 -2.30 -7.30 -10.07
N VAL A 63 -2.54 -7.92 -8.92
CA VAL A 63 -3.83 -8.54 -8.59
C VAL A 63 -4.61 -7.66 -7.63
N ASP A 64 -5.85 -7.34 -7.96
CA ASP A 64 -6.80 -6.72 -7.03
C ASP A 64 -8.22 -7.22 -7.33
N ILE A 65 -9.06 -7.20 -6.31
CA ILE A 65 -10.47 -7.61 -6.45
C ILE A 65 -11.34 -6.46 -6.98
N ASP A 66 -10.87 -5.24 -6.87
CA ASP A 66 -11.61 -4.03 -7.25
C ASP A 66 -11.29 -3.64 -8.70
N ARG A 67 -12.28 -3.80 -9.58
CA ARG A 67 -12.13 -3.51 -11.01
C ARG A 67 -11.88 -2.03 -11.30
N ASP A 68 -12.49 -1.13 -10.52
CA ASP A 68 -12.35 0.31 -10.72
C ASP A 68 -10.91 0.77 -10.37
N ALA A 69 -10.31 0.14 -9.36
CA ALA A 69 -8.90 0.37 -9.03
C ALA A 69 -7.97 -0.10 -10.16
N LEU A 70 -8.18 -1.30 -10.69
CA LEU A 70 -7.36 -1.85 -11.78
C LEU A 70 -7.48 -1.08 -13.07
N GLN A 71 -8.62 -0.48 -13.37
CA GLN A 71 -8.79 0.37 -14.55
C GLN A 71 -7.78 1.54 -14.56
N VAL A 72 -7.46 2.10 -13.39
CA VAL A 72 -6.44 3.15 -13.26
C VAL A 72 -5.05 2.65 -13.64
N LEU A 73 -4.72 1.40 -13.30
CA LEU A 73 -3.47 0.77 -13.68
C LEU A 73 -3.43 0.46 -15.18
N GLU A 74 -4.52 -0.05 -15.75
CA GLU A 74 -4.65 -0.34 -17.18
C GLU A 74 -4.44 0.91 -18.05
N GLU A 75 -4.87 2.10 -17.59
CA GLU A 75 -4.62 3.39 -18.25
C GLU A 75 -3.13 3.70 -18.44
N LYS A 76 -2.23 3.12 -17.63
CA LYS A 76 -0.78 3.31 -17.73
C LYS A 76 -0.16 2.57 -18.92
N SER A 77 -0.83 1.52 -19.42
CA SER A 77 -0.43 0.76 -20.60
C SER A 77 1.03 0.28 -20.57
N LEU A 78 1.51 -0.20 -19.43
CA LEU A 78 2.87 -0.71 -19.27
C LEU A 78 2.96 -2.13 -19.84
N PRO A 79 3.92 -2.42 -20.76
CA PRO A 79 3.95 -3.70 -21.49
C PRO A 79 4.26 -4.91 -20.59
N ASN A 80 4.94 -4.71 -19.47
CA ASN A 80 5.32 -5.76 -18.54
C ASN A 80 4.52 -5.75 -17.22
N VAL A 81 3.41 -4.99 -17.17
CA VAL A 81 2.46 -5.03 -16.04
C VAL A 81 1.17 -5.66 -16.50
N ILE A 82 0.76 -6.75 -15.84
CA ILE A 82 -0.46 -7.49 -16.16
C ILE A 82 -1.47 -7.29 -15.02
N PRO A 83 -2.47 -6.42 -15.19
CA PRO A 83 -3.56 -6.29 -14.24
C PRO A 83 -4.45 -7.53 -14.27
N LEU A 84 -4.76 -8.09 -13.10
CA LEU A 84 -5.59 -9.28 -12.96
C LEU A 84 -6.68 -9.04 -11.90
N CYS A 85 -7.95 -8.99 -12.35
CA CYS A 85 -9.08 -8.72 -11.47
C CYS A 85 -9.60 -10.00 -10.85
N GLY A 86 -9.53 -10.11 -9.53
CA GLY A 86 -10.11 -11.20 -8.78
C GLY A 86 -9.47 -11.46 -7.42
N ASP A 87 -9.96 -12.51 -6.79
CA ASP A 87 -9.45 -13.01 -5.52
C ASP A 87 -8.17 -13.82 -5.79
N ILE A 88 -7.04 -13.33 -5.30
CA ILE A 88 -5.72 -13.95 -5.52
C ILE A 88 -5.67 -15.42 -5.07
N ALA A 89 -6.41 -15.79 -4.02
CA ALA A 89 -6.47 -17.17 -3.56
C ALA A 89 -7.13 -18.11 -4.58
N LYS A 90 -7.91 -17.56 -5.53
CA LYS A 90 -8.60 -18.31 -6.59
C LYS A 90 -7.95 -18.16 -7.97
N LEU A 91 -6.84 -17.45 -8.04
CA LEU A 91 -6.12 -17.12 -9.26
C LEU A 91 -4.67 -17.61 -9.18
N PRO A 92 -4.42 -18.93 -8.99
CA PRO A 92 -3.07 -19.45 -8.95
C PRO A 92 -2.38 -19.21 -10.29
N PRO A 93 -1.08 -18.80 -10.31
CA PRO A 93 -0.34 -18.67 -11.55
C PRO A 93 -0.05 -20.04 -12.17
N GLU A 94 0.18 -20.07 -13.49
CA GLU A 94 0.65 -21.28 -14.18
C GLU A 94 2.02 -21.75 -13.68
N THR A 95 2.88 -20.78 -13.35
CA THR A 95 4.18 -21.01 -12.71
C THR A 95 4.30 -20.13 -11.48
N PRO A 96 4.84 -20.63 -10.35
CA PRO A 96 5.01 -19.81 -9.15
C PRO A 96 5.80 -18.53 -9.43
N TYR A 97 5.42 -17.44 -8.76
CA TYR A 97 6.10 -16.17 -8.85
C TYR A 97 7.51 -16.24 -8.24
N ASP A 98 8.46 -15.53 -8.83
CA ASP A 98 9.80 -15.38 -8.27
C ASP A 98 9.79 -14.60 -6.94
N ALA A 99 8.84 -13.64 -6.85
CA ALA A 99 8.58 -12.93 -5.60
C ALA A 99 7.13 -12.50 -5.49
N MET A 100 6.63 -12.37 -4.27
CA MET A 100 5.32 -11.80 -3.97
C MET A 100 5.45 -10.60 -3.04
N VAL A 101 4.68 -9.55 -3.34
CA VAL A 101 4.63 -8.32 -2.55
C VAL A 101 3.23 -8.16 -1.98
N PHE A 102 3.15 -7.98 -0.67
CA PHE A 102 1.93 -7.75 0.10
C PHE A 102 2.01 -6.37 0.76
N CYS A 103 1.51 -5.35 0.06
CA CYS A 103 1.56 -3.97 0.53
C CYS A 103 0.21 -3.55 1.10
N PHE A 104 0.09 -3.47 2.42
CA PHE A 104 -1.17 -3.25 3.15
C PHE A 104 -2.26 -4.30 2.84
N PHE A 105 -1.84 -5.49 2.53
CA PHE A 105 -2.70 -6.63 2.22
C PHE A 105 -2.92 -7.50 3.47
N GLY A 106 -4.15 -7.98 3.68
CA GLY A 106 -4.53 -9.08 4.57
C GLY A 106 -3.88 -9.17 5.97
N GLY A 107 -3.99 -10.33 6.58
CA GLY A 107 -3.27 -10.72 7.79
C GLY A 107 -2.05 -11.55 7.48
N ILE A 108 -1.13 -11.69 8.45
CA ILE A 108 0.11 -12.45 8.25
C ILE A 108 -0.15 -13.92 7.90
N GLU A 109 -1.17 -14.53 8.48
CA GLU A 109 -1.55 -15.92 8.21
C GLU A 109 -1.95 -16.12 6.75
N GLU A 110 -2.81 -15.23 6.23
CA GLU A 110 -3.25 -15.26 4.82
C GLU A 110 -2.06 -15.03 3.88
N VAL A 111 -1.17 -14.10 4.22
CA VAL A 111 0.06 -13.83 3.45
C VAL A 111 0.95 -15.07 3.36
N LEU A 112 1.17 -15.78 4.48
CA LEU A 112 2.00 -16.98 4.51
C LEU A 112 1.36 -18.12 3.69
N GLU A 113 0.05 -18.31 3.78
CA GLU A 113 -0.68 -19.32 3.00
C GLU A 113 -0.59 -19.04 1.49
N LEU A 114 -0.81 -17.80 1.08
CA LEU A 114 -0.72 -17.39 -0.33
C LEU A 114 0.70 -17.52 -0.87
N ALA A 115 1.70 -17.08 -0.09
CA ALA A 115 3.09 -17.16 -0.48
C ALA A 115 3.54 -18.63 -0.63
N ALA A 116 3.21 -19.50 0.32
CA ALA A 116 3.51 -20.93 0.25
C ALA A 116 2.86 -21.61 -0.99
N ALA A 117 1.67 -21.16 -1.39
CA ALA A 117 0.96 -21.74 -2.52
C ALA A 117 1.41 -21.21 -3.90
N GLN A 118 1.90 -19.97 -3.98
CA GLN A 118 2.06 -19.28 -5.27
C GLN A 118 3.46 -18.67 -5.51
N CYS A 119 4.34 -18.66 -4.50
CA CYS A 119 5.70 -18.11 -4.60
C CYS A 119 6.75 -19.23 -4.58
N ARG A 120 7.91 -18.98 -5.21
CA ARG A 120 9.09 -19.87 -5.15
C ARG A 120 10.35 -19.19 -4.61
N GLY A 121 10.28 -17.91 -4.28
CA GLY A 121 11.43 -17.11 -3.85
C GLY A 121 11.06 -16.11 -2.74
N ASP A 122 11.26 -14.85 -3.00
CA ASP A 122 11.19 -13.80 -2.00
C ASP A 122 9.75 -13.34 -1.69
N VAL A 123 9.48 -13.11 -0.43
CA VAL A 123 8.20 -12.60 0.07
C VAL A 123 8.43 -11.28 0.80
N PHE A 124 7.74 -10.23 0.34
CA PHE A 124 7.84 -8.90 0.90
C PHE A 124 6.51 -8.47 1.51
N ILE A 125 6.54 -8.03 2.76
CA ILE A 125 5.37 -7.54 3.47
C ILE A 125 5.63 -6.09 3.87
N ILE A 126 4.78 -5.18 3.42
CA ILE A 126 4.80 -3.78 3.80
C ILE A 126 3.49 -3.47 4.52
N SER A 127 3.59 -3.10 5.78
CA SER A 127 2.43 -2.86 6.61
C SER A 127 2.58 -1.61 7.47
N ARG A 128 1.47 -1.14 8.06
CA ARG A 128 1.51 0.00 8.95
C ARG A 128 2.30 -0.31 10.23
N ASN A 129 3.04 0.69 10.70
CA ASN A 129 3.71 0.67 12.00
C ASN A 129 3.23 1.87 12.85
N TYR A 130 1.91 1.97 13.04
CA TYR A 130 1.25 2.99 13.88
C TYR A 130 -0.08 2.46 14.40
N ASP A 131 -0.47 2.94 15.59
CA ASP A 131 -1.61 2.41 16.35
C ASP A 131 -2.83 3.33 16.36
N THR A 132 -2.68 4.57 15.84
CA THR A 132 -3.75 5.57 15.88
C THR A 132 -4.11 6.02 14.47
N HIS A 133 -5.41 6.17 14.23
CA HIS A 133 -5.94 6.68 12.97
C HIS A 133 -5.58 8.16 12.78
N ARG A 134 -5.10 8.53 11.57
CA ARG A 134 -4.45 9.83 11.34
C ARG A 134 -5.38 10.95 10.84
N PHE A 135 -6.56 10.60 10.34
CA PHE A 135 -7.47 11.53 9.67
C PHE A 135 -8.70 11.88 10.51
N SER A 136 -8.68 11.55 11.78
CA SER A 136 -9.78 11.86 12.71
C SER A 136 -9.36 12.92 13.70
N PRO A 137 -10.27 13.83 14.10
CA PRO A 137 -10.05 14.74 15.21
C PRO A 137 -9.76 14.02 16.54
N GLY A 138 -10.51 12.96 16.82
CA GLY A 138 -10.31 12.15 18.01
C GLY A 138 -9.28 11.04 17.85
N SER A 139 -8.92 10.40 18.95
CA SER A 139 -8.01 9.25 18.96
C SER A 139 -8.80 7.97 18.69
N HIS A 140 -8.55 7.36 17.56
CA HIS A 140 -9.16 6.09 17.16
C HIS A 140 -8.06 5.05 16.95
N PRO A 141 -8.04 3.96 17.75
CA PRO A 141 -7.08 2.88 17.55
C PRO A 141 -7.22 2.27 16.15
N THR A 142 -6.10 1.96 15.53
CA THR A 142 -6.05 1.06 14.37
C THR A 142 -6.10 -0.38 14.89
N GLY A 143 -6.77 -1.30 14.19
CA GLY A 143 -6.81 -2.70 14.61
C GLY A 143 -5.41 -3.32 14.79
N SER A 144 -5.34 -4.49 15.43
CA SER A 144 -4.10 -5.19 15.81
C SER A 144 -3.26 -5.72 14.64
N TYR A 145 -3.80 -5.77 13.44
CA TYR A 145 -3.09 -6.26 12.26
C TYR A 145 -2.14 -5.20 11.70
N GLY A 146 -0.84 -5.42 11.85
CA GLY A 146 0.21 -4.52 11.39
C GLY A 146 1.59 -5.13 11.60
N PHE A 147 2.63 -4.32 11.43
CA PHE A 147 4.03 -4.76 11.50
C PHE A 147 4.40 -5.51 12.78
N CYS A 148 4.02 -4.97 13.95
CA CYS A 148 4.32 -5.61 15.24
C CYS A 148 3.65 -6.98 15.37
N HIS A 149 2.41 -7.13 14.88
CA HIS A 149 1.71 -8.41 14.89
C HIS A 149 2.37 -9.41 13.95
N ALA A 150 2.70 -8.99 12.72
CA ALA A 150 3.39 -9.85 11.76
C ALA A 150 4.73 -10.35 12.30
N LYS A 151 5.57 -9.48 12.84
CA LYS A 151 6.84 -9.86 13.49
C LYS A 151 6.63 -10.91 14.59
N LYS A 152 5.72 -10.63 15.52
CA LYS A 152 5.45 -11.54 16.63
C LYS A 152 4.99 -12.92 16.14
N THR A 153 4.15 -12.97 15.12
CA THR A 153 3.69 -14.24 14.54
C THR A 153 4.85 -15.02 13.92
N LEU A 154 5.71 -14.36 13.13
CA LEU A 154 6.88 -15.01 12.53
C LEU A 154 7.85 -15.53 13.59
N GLU A 155 8.15 -14.73 14.61
CA GLU A 155 8.99 -15.13 15.77
C GLU A 155 8.40 -16.35 16.50
N GLN A 156 7.11 -16.37 16.74
CA GLN A 156 6.42 -17.49 17.40
C GLN A 156 6.42 -18.77 16.58
N ARG A 157 6.40 -18.65 15.25
CA ARG A 157 6.47 -19.79 14.32
C ARG A 157 7.92 -20.22 14.03
N GLY A 158 8.93 -19.46 14.48
CA GLY A 158 10.34 -19.74 14.20
C GLY A 158 10.72 -19.50 12.74
N ILE A 159 9.95 -18.71 11.99
CA ILE A 159 10.21 -18.38 10.58
C ILE A 159 11.29 -17.30 10.52
N PRO A 160 12.43 -17.51 9.85
CA PRO A 160 13.45 -16.48 9.68
C PRO A 160 12.95 -15.33 8.81
N PHE A 161 13.28 -14.11 9.18
CA PHE A 161 12.94 -12.91 8.39
C PHE A 161 13.91 -11.77 8.65
N GLN A 162 13.97 -10.83 7.72
CA GLN A 162 14.58 -9.52 7.91
C GLN A 162 13.48 -8.50 8.10
N ALA A 163 13.67 -7.55 9.02
CA ALA A 163 12.69 -6.49 9.27
C ALA A 163 13.34 -5.12 9.36
N ARG A 164 12.65 -4.10 8.86
CA ARG A 164 13.05 -2.68 8.94
C ARG A 164 11.84 -1.81 9.25
N GLU A 165 12.05 -0.79 10.05
CA GLU A 165 11.10 0.30 10.22
C GLU A 165 11.48 1.46 9.30
N LEU A 166 10.48 2.08 8.70
CA LEU A 166 10.63 3.11 7.69
C LEU A 166 9.72 4.28 7.98
N GLU A 167 10.16 5.47 7.62
CA GLU A 167 9.32 6.66 7.57
C GLU A 167 9.40 7.25 6.17
N ILE A 168 8.26 7.27 5.47
CA ILE A 168 8.17 7.79 4.11
C ILE A 168 7.04 8.80 4.02
N GLU A 169 7.35 9.97 3.49
CA GLU A 169 6.32 11.00 3.26
C GLU A 169 5.35 10.53 2.16
N PHE A 170 4.07 10.53 2.50
CA PHE A 170 2.97 10.32 1.57
C PHE A 170 1.77 11.13 2.02
N GLY A 171 1.88 12.42 1.83
CA GLY A 171 0.84 13.38 2.18
C GLY A 171 -0.19 13.57 1.08
N GLN A 172 -1.14 14.47 1.32
CA GLN A 172 -2.26 14.72 0.42
C GLN A 172 -2.29 16.17 -0.02
N PRO A 173 -2.13 16.45 -1.34
CA PRO A 173 -2.36 17.78 -1.90
C PRO A 173 -3.86 18.04 -2.09
N PHE A 174 -4.28 19.30 -1.89
CA PHE A 174 -5.65 19.75 -2.09
C PHE A 174 -5.70 21.02 -2.93
N CYS A 175 -6.71 21.12 -3.77
CA CYS A 175 -6.96 22.31 -4.61
C CYS A 175 -7.71 23.42 -3.86
N SER A 176 -8.36 23.13 -2.75
CA SER A 176 -9.09 24.10 -1.94
C SER A 176 -9.24 23.61 -0.49
N TRP A 177 -9.63 24.55 0.39
CA TRP A 177 -9.97 24.24 1.79
C TRP A 177 -11.17 23.27 1.88
N GLU A 178 -12.15 23.46 1.05
CA GLU A 178 -13.33 22.60 0.99
C GLU A 178 -12.98 21.19 0.48
N ASP A 179 -12.03 21.06 -0.43
CA ASP A 179 -11.50 19.76 -0.89
C ASP A 179 -10.83 19.00 0.26
N ALA A 180 -10.04 19.70 1.08
CA ALA A 180 -9.46 19.12 2.29
C ALA A 180 -10.54 18.68 3.30
N ARG A 181 -11.58 19.48 3.52
CA ARG A 181 -12.69 19.13 4.41
C ARG A 181 -13.38 17.84 3.95
N ARG A 182 -13.66 17.72 2.65
CA ARG A 182 -14.24 16.49 2.06
C ARG A 182 -13.36 15.27 2.26
N PHE A 183 -12.03 15.41 2.09
CA PHE A 183 -11.09 14.34 2.36
C PHE A 183 -11.18 13.86 3.81
N PHE A 184 -11.11 14.77 4.77
CA PHE A 184 -11.22 14.40 6.18
C PHE A 184 -12.60 13.81 6.51
N ALA A 185 -13.69 14.31 5.94
CA ALA A 185 -15.02 13.74 6.12
C ALA A 185 -15.12 12.31 5.56
N LEU A 186 -14.47 12.04 4.42
CA LEU A 186 -14.43 10.71 3.79
C LEU A 186 -13.63 9.70 4.62
N TYR A 187 -12.44 10.10 5.10
CA TYR A 187 -11.50 9.19 5.76
C TYR A 187 -11.59 9.18 7.29
N SER A 188 -12.24 10.17 7.91
CA SER A 188 -12.40 10.22 9.36
C SER A 188 -13.24 9.06 9.88
N ARG A 189 -12.85 8.51 11.03
CA ARG A 189 -13.64 7.54 11.80
C ARG A 189 -14.67 8.20 12.71
N GLU A 190 -14.68 9.53 12.81
CA GLU A 190 -15.72 10.23 13.54
C GLU A 190 -17.08 9.99 12.90
N GLN A 191 -18.10 9.71 13.71
CA GLN A 191 -19.48 9.67 13.27
C GLN A 191 -19.99 11.09 13.01
N ASP A 192 -19.69 12.01 13.92
CA ASP A 192 -20.01 13.42 13.80
C ASP A 192 -18.96 14.16 12.95
N LYS A 193 -19.30 14.45 11.71
CA LYS A 193 -18.40 15.15 10.77
C LYS A 193 -18.29 16.66 11.07
N THR A 194 -19.11 17.22 11.96
CA THR A 194 -18.99 18.62 12.41
C THR A 194 -17.73 18.87 13.23
N LEU A 195 -17.11 17.81 13.77
CA LEU A 195 -15.82 17.86 14.46
C LEU A 195 -14.65 18.21 13.51
N ILE A 196 -14.84 18.13 12.21
CA ILE A 196 -13.86 18.58 11.21
C ILE A 196 -14.02 20.10 11.03
N THR A 197 -13.60 20.82 12.05
CA THR A 197 -13.70 22.29 12.09
C THR A 197 -12.59 22.97 11.29
N ASP A 198 -12.71 24.29 11.08
CA ASP A 198 -11.64 25.08 10.45
C ASP A 198 -10.36 25.08 11.30
N GLU A 199 -10.48 25.12 12.61
CA GLU A 199 -9.34 25.04 13.53
C GLU A 199 -8.63 23.68 13.41
N PHE A 200 -9.40 22.59 13.29
CA PHE A 200 -8.82 21.26 13.07
C PHE A 200 -8.05 21.21 11.75
N LEU A 201 -8.63 21.72 10.67
CA LEU A 201 -7.97 21.76 9.36
C LEU A 201 -6.72 22.66 9.39
N ALA A 202 -6.80 23.84 10.00
CA ALA A 202 -5.69 24.78 10.14
C ALA A 202 -4.51 24.17 10.92
N GLY A 203 -4.81 23.32 11.90
CA GLY A 203 -3.79 22.58 12.64
C GLY A 203 -3.14 21.41 11.86
N LYS A 204 -3.70 21.00 10.73
CA LYS A 204 -3.23 19.88 9.93
C LYS A 204 -2.60 20.28 8.59
N LEU A 205 -3.09 21.36 7.99
CA LEU A 205 -2.71 21.76 6.64
C LEU A 205 -1.58 22.79 6.64
N VAL A 206 -0.73 22.66 5.65
CA VAL A 206 0.31 23.64 5.34
C VAL A 206 0.17 24.10 3.88
N LYS A 207 0.92 25.14 3.48
CA LYS A 207 1.02 25.51 2.08
C LYS A 207 1.72 24.41 1.28
N GLY A 208 1.14 24.00 0.16
CA GLY A 208 1.75 23.05 -0.76
C GLY A 208 2.88 23.66 -1.59
N LYS A 209 3.58 22.81 -2.35
CA LYS A 209 4.62 23.22 -3.31
C LYS A 209 3.99 23.58 -4.66
N GLY A 210 4.62 24.50 -5.38
CA GLY A 210 4.13 24.96 -6.69
C GLY A 210 2.73 25.56 -6.59
N ASP A 211 1.83 25.16 -7.47
CA ASP A 211 0.46 25.65 -7.56
C ASP A 211 -0.53 24.96 -6.59
N VAL A 212 -0.03 24.08 -5.72
CA VAL A 212 -0.87 23.40 -4.71
C VAL A 212 -1.09 24.34 -3.52
N PRO A 213 -2.32 24.83 -3.30
CA PRO A 213 -2.58 25.79 -2.24
C PRO A 213 -2.48 25.17 -0.85
N TRP A 214 -2.93 23.91 -0.68
CA TRP A 214 -2.98 23.24 0.61
C TRP A 214 -2.39 21.83 0.54
N TYR A 215 -1.66 21.45 1.57
CA TYR A 215 -1.05 20.14 1.69
C TYR A 215 -1.19 19.60 3.11
N LEU A 216 -1.59 18.34 3.22
CA LEU A 216 -1.56 17.57 4.46
C LEU A 216 -0.26 16.78 4.52
N PRO A 217 0.74 17.19 5.30
CA PRO A 217 1.94 16.38 5.50
C PRO A 217 1.59 15.05 6.17
N SER A 218 2.17 13.97 5.71
CA SER A 218 1.90 12.65 6.27
C SER A 218 3.11 11.73 6.18
N LEU A 219 3.99 11.83 7.16
CA LEU A 219 5.07 10.87 7.32
C LEU A 219 4.50 9.52 7.74
N ARG A 220 4.50 8.57 6.83
CA ARG A 220 3.98 7.21 7.07
C ARG A 220 5.04 6.37 7.77
N LYS A 221 4.71 5.89 8.95
CA LYS A 221 5.50 4.88 9.66
C LYS A 221 5.10 3.50 9.14
N LEU A 222 6.06 2.81 8.57
CA LEU A 222 5.88 1.52 7.91
C LEU A 222 6.82 0.48 8.53
N GLY A 223 6.37 -0.76 8.53
CA GLY A 223 7.21 -1.92 8.72
C GLY A 223 7.39 -2.65 7.40
N PHE A 224 8.61 -2.97 7.08
CA PHE A 224 9.01 -3.82 5.97
C PHE A 224 9.52 -5.14 6.52
N ILE A 225 9.02 -6.25 5.99
CA ILE A 225 9.50 -7.61 6.28
C ILE A 225 9.87 -8.26 4.96
N HIS A 226 11.00 -8.93 4.94
CA HIS A 226 11.46 -9.80 3.87
C HIS A 226 11.75 -11.19 4.45
N LEU A 227 11.26 -12.21 3.79
CA LEU A 227 11.52 -13.61 4.08
C LEU A 227 11.56 -14.43 2.77
N HIS A 228 12.08 -15.64 2.82
CA HIS A 228 12.08 -16.57 1.69
C HIS A 228 10.98 -17.62 1.87
N VAL A 229 10.34 -18.02 0.78
CA VAL A 229 9.22 -18.99 0.84
C VAL A 229 9.63 -20.34 1.41
N GLU A 230 10.86 -20.78 1.20
CA GLU A 230 11.41 -22.03 1.77
C GLU A 230 11.39 -22.04 3.30
N ASP A 231 11.43 -20.87 3.95
CA ASP A 231 11.36 -20.75 5.41
C ASP A 231 9.91 -20.90 5.94
N ILE A 232 8.90 -20.85 5.06
CA ILE A 232 7.48 -21.01 5.42
C ILE A 232 7.06 -22.47 5.33
N LEU A 233 7.65 -23.25 4.41
CA LEU A 233 7.31 -24.66 4.09
C LEU A 233 7.89 -25.62 5.12
#